data_231e5d5f0b512e400cf49c3dcb2f1248
#
_entry.id   231e5d5f0b512e400cf49c3dcb2f1248
#
_cell.length_a   1.000
_cell.length_b   1.000
_cell.length_c   1.000
_cell.angle_alpha   90.00
_cell.angle_beta   90.00
_cell.angle_gamma   90.00
#
_symmetry.space_group_name_H-M   'P 1'
#
loop_
_entity.id
_entity.type
_entity.pdbx_description
1 polymer ?
#
loop_
_entity_poly.entity_id
_entity_poly.type
_entity_poly.pdbx_seq_one_letter_code
_entity_poly.pdbx_strand_id
1 'polypeptide(L)'
;MPVTDFTDLERARDPETFDAAYEGTPPWEIGRPQPALVELVDAGLVSGRVLDMGCGTGELTLFVASRGLDATGVDSSPRAIGIALRKAAERRITGATFVVGDALDLAYPDAAFDTVLDSGVFHVFDDGERTRFVESIHRVLAPGGRYHLLVFSDSQPGIWGPRRVRRDELDAAFADGWRIETVEPATFEINIFGGVAQAWRATMVRLA
;
A
#
# COMPACT_ATOMS: atom_id res chain seq x y z
N MET A 1 25.87 -2.68 1.91
CA MET A 1 25.73 -2.91 3.36
C MET A 1 24.25 -3.19 3.60
N PRO A 2 23.84 -4.25 4.29
CA PRO A 2 22.42 -4.41 4.59
C PRO A 2 21.98 -3.21 5.42
N VAL A 3 20.79 -2.65 5.08
CA VAL A 3 20.14 -1.59 5.85
C VAL A 3 19.81 -2.18 7.22
N THR A 4 20.67 -1.96 8.22
CA THR A 4 20.53 -2.51 9.57
C THR A 4 19.99 -1.48 10.56
N ASP A 5 19.79 -0.24 10.14
CA ASP A 5 19.28 0.82 11.00
C ASP A 5 18.00 1.43 10.39
N PHE A 6 16.87 1.16 11.04
CA PHE A 6 15.54 1.63 10.64
C PHE A 6 15.35 3.13 10.79
N THR A 7 16.25 3.82 11.51
CA THR A 7 16.28 5.29 11.55
C THR A 7 16.67 5.90 10.21
N ASP A 8 17.36 5.15 9.34
CA ASP A 8 17.69 5.59 7.99
C ASP A 8 16.49 5.46 7.02
N LEU A 9 15.53 4.57 7.28
CA LEU A 9 14.30 4.49 6.48
C LEU A 9 13.35 5.69 6.68
N GLU A 10 13.41 6.38 7.82
CA GLU A 10 12.70 7.65 8.00
C GLU A 10 13.25 8.78 7.09
N ARG A 11 14.50 8.66 6.66
CA ARG A 11 15.15 9.60 5.72
C ARG A 11 15.09 9.13 4.27
N ALA A 12 14.78 7.86 4.06
CA ALA A 12 14.81 7.19 2.79
C ALA A 12 13.44 7.27 2.09
N ARG A 13 13.05 8.45 1.69
CA ARG A 13 11.92 8.70 0.77
C ARG A 13 12.32 8.48 -0.69
N ASP A 14 13.57 8.14 -0.89
CA ASP A 14 14.19 7.93 -2.18
C ASP A 14 13.83 6.53 -2.71
N PRO A 15 13.27 6.42 -3.92
CA PRO A 15 13.02 5.15 -4.59
C PRO A 15 14.23 4.21 -4.65
N GLU A 16 15.44 4.75 -4.77
CA GLU A 16 16.69 3.97 -4.77
C GLU A 16 16.90 3.23 -3.44
N THR A 17 16.54 3.83 -2.32
CA THR A 17 16.66 3.19 -1.00
C THR A 17 15.64 2.06 -0.83
N PHE A 18 14.40 2.25 -1.29
CA PHE A 18 13.43 1.17 -1.30
C PHE A 18 13.86 0.02 -2.23
N ASP A 19 14.40 0.34 -3.40
CA ASP A 19 14.91 -0.69 -4.33
C ASP A 19 16.07 -1.48 -3.70
N ALA A 20 17.03 -0.79 -3.05
CA ALA A 20 18.15 -1.44 -2.37
C ALA A 20 17.71 -2.36 -1.21
N ALA A 21 16.61 -2.05 -0.52
CA ALA A 21 16.08 -2.90 0.54
C ALA A 21 15.71 -4.30 0.04
N TYR A 22 15.32 -4.44 -1.22
CA TYR A 22 15.02 -5.73 -1.86
C TYR A 22 16.25 -6.51 -2.32
N GLU A 23 17.48 -6.05 -2.04
CA GLU A 23 18.68 -6.90 -2.09
C GLU A 23 18.67 -7.96 -0.97
N GLY A 24 17.94 -7.67 0.11
CA GLY A 24 17.66 -8.58 1.22
C GLY A 24 16.16 -8.85 1.36
N THR A 25 15.72 -9.06 2.59
CA THR A 25 14.31 -9.18 2.94
C THR A 25 13.94 -7.98 3.81
N PRO A 26 13.26 -6.97 3.27
CA PRO A 26 12.89 -5.80 4.05
C PRO A 26 11.85 -6.14 5.14
N PRO A 27 11.72 -5.33 6.18
CA PRO A 27 10.86 -5.63 7.33
C PRO A 27 9.38 -5.84 7.01
N TRP A 28 8.89 -5.19 5.99
CA TRP A 28 7.49 -5.29 5.53
C TRP A 28 7.24 -6.51 4.63
N GLU A 29 8.30 -7.20 4.17
CA GLU A 29 8.18 -8.41 3.35
C GLU A 29 7.97 -9.64 4.25
N ILE A 30 6.73 -10.04 4.42
CA ILE A 30 6.33 -11.17 5.26
C ILE A 30 6.00 -12.44 4.47
N GLY A 31 6.19 -12.42 3.13
CA GLY A 31 5.95 -13.55 2.23
C GLY A 31 4.47 -13.89 2.01
N ARG A 32 3.56 -13.03 2.45
CA ARG A 32 2.10 -13.13 2.29
C ARG A 32 1.45 -11.75 2.36
N PRO A 33 0.20 -11.57 1.91
CA PRO A 33 -0.48 -10.30 2.08
C PRO A 33 -0.79 -10.01 3.56
N GLN A 34 -0.93 -8.74 3.90
CA GLN A 34 -1.32 -8.30 5.24
C GLN A 34 -2.71 -8.84 5.60
N PRO A 35 -2.88 -9.56 6.74
CA PRO A 35 -4.17 -10.15 7.12
C PRO A 35 -5.31 -9.14 7.17
N ALA A 36 -5.05 -7.92 7.64
CA ALA A 36 -6.04 -6.86 7.70
C ALA A 36 -6.64 -6.47 6.32
N LEU A 37 -5.85 -6.60 5.24
CA LEU A 37 -6.32 -6.38 3.86
C LEU A 37 -6.94 -7.64 3.26
N VAL A 38 -6.46 -8.83 3.62
CA VAL A 38 -7.07 -10.11 3.25
C VAL A 38 -8.53 -10.17 3.70
N GLU A 39 -8.81 -9.74 4.94
CA GLU A 39 -10.17 -9.68 5.47
C GLU A 39 -11.12 -8.84 4.60
N LEU A 40 -10.65 -7.71 4.06
CA LEU A 40 -11.45 -6.86 3.17
C LEU A 40 -11.76 -7.55 1.84
N VAL A 41 -10.77 -8.25 1.27
CA VAL A 41 -10.96 -9.02 0.03
C VAL A 41 -11.94 -10.16 0.25
N ASP A 42 -11.76 -10.94 1.32
CA ASP A 42 -12.62 -12.09 1.64
C ASP A 42 -14.06 -11.68 2.05
N ALA A 43 -14.23 -10.46 2.59
CA ALA A 43 -15.53 -9.86 2.86
C ALA A 43 -16.23 -9.28 1.60
N GLY A 44 -15.58 -9.31 0.42
CA GLY A 44 -16.14 -8.77 -0.82
C GLY A 44 -16.18 -7.24 -0.88
N LEU A 45 -15.37 -6.56 -0.04
CA LEU A 45 -15.27 -5.09 -0.03
C LEU A 45 -14.31 -4.56 -1.11
N VAL A 46 -13.51 -5.44 -1.69
CA VAL A 46 -12.62 -5.18 -2.83
C VAL A 46 -13.28 -5.72 -4.09
N SER A 47 -13.45 -4.90 -5.12
CA SER A 47 -14.18 -5.26 -6.34
C SER A 47 -13.70 -4.47 -7.55
N GLY A 48 -14.08 -4.96 -8.74
CA GLY A 48 -13.76 -4.31 -10.01
C GLY A 48 -12.28 -4.40 -10.36
N ARG A 49 -11.76 -3.34 -10.98
CA ARG A 49 -10.33 -3.18 -11.33
C ARG A 49 -9.60 -2.67 -10.10
N VAL A 50 -8.62 -3.44 -9.63
CA VAL A 50 -7.92 -3.18 -8.37
C VAL A 50 -6.51 -2.67 -8.63
N LEU A 51 -6.15 -1.57 -7.99
CA LEU A 51 -4.78 -1.07 -7.91
C LEU A 51 -4.21 -1.40 -6.53
N ASP A 52 -3.09 -2.11 -6.48
CA ASP A 52 -2.27 -2.35 -5.29
C ASP A 52 -1.08 -1.39 -5.33
N MET A 53 -1.15 -0.33 -4.52
CA MET A 53 -0.17 0.74 -4.50
C MET A 53 0.99 0.41 -3.57
N GLY A 54 2.24 0.52 -4.06
CA GLY A 54 3.42 0.05 -3.34
C GLY A 54 3.38 -1.45 -3.15
N CYS A 55 3.08 -2.18 -4.23
CA CYS A 55 2.80 -3.63 -4.18
C CYS A 55 3.97 -4.50 -3.71
N GLY A 56 5.20 -3.93 -3.62
CA GLY A 56 6.40 -4.66 -3.25
C GLY A 56 6.60 -5.90 -4.14
N THR A 57 6.80 -7.04 -3.51
CA THR A 57 6.99 -8.32 -4.21
C THR A 57 5.67 -8.98 -4.66
N GLY A 58 4.55 -8.25 -4.61
CA GLY A 58 3.29 -8.59 -5.26
C GLY A 58 2.37 -9.53 -4.49
N GLU A 59 2.60 -9.80 -3.21
CA GLU A 59 1.78 -10.78 -2.47
C GLU A 59 0.29 -10.42 -2.42
N LEU A 60 -0.04 -9.14 -2.20
CA LEU A 60 -1.43 -8.70 -2.15
C LEU A 60 -2.07 -8.68 -3.55
N THR A 61 -1.36 -8.16 -4.56
CA THR A 61 -1.80 -8.18 -5.96
C THR A 61 -2.10 -9.60 -6.42
N LEU A 62 -1.18 -10.56 -6.16
CA LEU A 62 -1.35 -11.97 -6.52
C LEU A 62 -2.53 -12.61 -5.78
N PHE A 63 -2.71 -12.29 -4.52
CA PHE A 63 -3.85 -12.76 -3.73
C PHE A 63 -5.17 -12.27 -4.34
N VAL A 64 -5.29 -10.98 -4.64
CA VAL A 64 -6.48 -10.37 -5.28
C VAL A 64 -6.77 -11.02 -6.62
N ALA A 65 -5.74 -11.20 -7.47
CA ALA A 65 -5.88 -11.87 -8.77
C ALA A 65 -6.32 -13.34 -8.62
N SER A 66 -5.85 -14.05 -7.58
CA SER A 66 -6.28 -15.43 -7.29
C SER A 66 -7.76 -15.54 -6.90
N ARG A 67 -8.38 -14.42 -6.49
CA ARG A 67 -9.83 -14.31 -6.22
C ARG A 67 -10.64 -13.97 -7.48
N GLY A 68 -10.00 -13.91 -8.65
CA GLY A 68 -10.65 -13.66 -9.93
C GLY A 68 -10.86 -12.17 -10.25
N LEU A 69 -10.21 -11.26 -9.54
CA LEU A 69 -10.24 -9.82 -9.82
C LEU A 69 -9.08 -9.41 -10.74
N ASP A 70 -9.28 -8.37 -11.54
CA ASP A 70 -8.23 -7.73 -12.33
C ASP A 70 -7.39 -6.84 -11.42
N ALA A 71 -6.14 -7.23 -11.16
CA ALA A 71 -5.28 -6.58 -10.20
C ALA A 71 -4.01 -6.03 -10.86
N THR A 72 -3.73 -4.75 -10.61
CA THR A 72 -2.51 -4.07 -11.04
C THR A 72 -1.71 -3.67 -9.81
N GLY A 73 -0.49 -4.19 -9.68
CA GLY A 73 0.48 -3.77 -8.68
C GLY A 73 1.43 -2.72 -9.25
N VAL A 74 1.57 -1.60 -8.54
CA VAL A 74 2.53 -0.54 -8.86
C VAL A 74 3.52 -0.38 -7.72
N ASP A 75 4.81 -0.35 -8.02
CA ASP A 75 5.87 -0.08 -7.05
C ASP A 75 6.99 0.73 -7.71
N SER A 76 7.69 1.56 -6.95
CA SER A 76 8.83 2.33 -7.44
C SER A 76 10.09 1.47 -7.65
N SER A 77 10.17 0.29 -7.02
CA SER A 77 11.32 -0.60 -7.09
C SER A 77 11.25 -1.57 -8.28
N PRO A 78 12.15 -1.46 -9.26
CA PRO A 78 12.27 -2.46 -10.33
C PRO A 78 12.60 -3.86 -9.81
N ARG A 79 13.35 -3.97 -8.70
CA ARG A 79 13.66 -5.27 -8.06
C ARG A 79 12.43 -5.94 -7.50
N ALA A 80 11.60 -5.20 -6.76
CA ALA A 80 10.34 -5.70 -6.21
C ALA A 80 9.43 -6.20 -7.34
N ILE A 81 9.24 -5.39 -8.38
CA ILE A 81 8.46 -5.77 -9.56
C ILE A 81 9.03 -7.02 -10.25
N GLY A 82 10.35 -7.11 -10.39
CA GLY A 82 11.00 -8.32 -10.94
C GLY A 82 10.72 -9.58 -10.09
N ILE A 83 10.64 -9.45 -8.77
CA ILE A 83 10.28 -10.56 -7.87
C ILE A 83 8.78 -10.89 -8.04
N ALA A 84 7.90 -9.90 -8.09
CA ALA A 84 6.47 -10.09 -8.27
C ALA A 84 6.13 -10.83 -9.57
N LEU A 85 6.77 -10.45 -10.68
CA LEU A 85 6.62 -11.14 -11.98
C LEU A 85 7.06 -12.59 -11.93
N ARG A 86 8.18 -12.92 -11.25
CA ARG A 86 8.61 -14.31 -11.06
C ARG A 86 7.60 -15.11 -10.24
N LYS A 87 7.10 -14.55 -9.12
CA LYS A 87 6.07 -15.19 -8.29
C LYS A 87 4.78 -15.46 -9.07
N ALA A 88 4.34 -14.50 -9.91
CA ALA A 88 3.17 -14.67 -10.78
C ALA A 88 3.35 -15.88 -11.73
N ALA A 89 4.50 -15.95 -12.39
CA ALA A 89 4.82 -17.04 -13.31
C ALA A 89 4.90 -18.41 -12.59
N GLU A 90 5.62 -18.49 -11.47
CA GLU A 90 5.79 -19.70 -10.67
C GLU A 90 4.45 -20.25 -10.14
N ARG A 91 3.59 -19.33 -9.66
CA ARG A 91 2.25 -19.66 -9.13
C ARG A 91 1.20 -19.81 -10.21
N ARG A 92 1.53 -19.52 -11.47
CA ARG A 92 0.62 -19.55 -12.65
C ARG A 92 -0.62 -18.68 -12.42
N ILE A 93 -0.45 -17.53 -11.78
CA ILE A 93 -1.53 -16.58 -11.55
C ILE A 93 -1.64 -15.67 -12.77
N THR A 94 -2.83 -15.65 -13.37
CA THR A 94 -3.24 -14.73 -14.44
C THR A 94 -4.15 -13.65 -13.86
N GLY A 95 -4.27 -12.50 -14.52
CA GLY A 95 -5.08 -11.39 -13.98
C GLY A 95 -4.31 -10.45 -13.03
N ALA A 96 -3.00 -10.70 -12.82
CA ALA A 96 -2.10 -9.80 -12.13
C ALA A 96 -1.16 -9.12 -13.13
N THR A 97 -1.12 -7.79 -13.12
CA THR A 97 -0.18 -6.95 -13.88
C THR A 97 0.73 -6.22 -12.91
N PHE A 98 2.02 -6.09 -13.24
CA PHE A 98 3.00 -5.40 -12.40
C PHE A 98 3.74 -4.33 -13.19
N VAL A 99 3.82 -3.11 -12.65
CA VAL A 99 4.40 -1.94 -13.31
C VAL A 99 5.30 -1.18 -12.35
N VAL A 100 6.48 -0.79 -12.84
CA VAL A 100 7.31 0.20 -12.12
C VAL A 100 6.69 1.58 -12.32
N GLY A 101 6.36 2.28 -11.23
CA GLY A 101 5.70 3.59 -11.30
C GLY A 101 5.84 4.42 -10.04
N ASP A 102 5.55 5.72 -10.18
CA ASP A 102 5.54 6.67 -9.07
C ASP A 102 4.12 6.80 -8.51
N ALA A 103 3.99 6.57 -7.21
CA ALA A 103 2.73 6.72 -6.48
C ALA A 103 2.22 8.18 -6.48
N LEU A 104 3.15 9.13 -6.55
CA LEU A 104 2.83 10.57 -6.56
C LEU A 104 2.36 11.08 -7.93
N ASP A 105 2.56 10.30 -9.00
CA ASP A 105 2.15 10.64 -10.37
C ASP A 105 1.83 9.37 -11.17
N LEU A 106 0.68 8.77 -10.86
CA LEU A 106 0.23 7.53 -11.50
C LEU A 106 -0.05 7.72 -12.99
N ALA A 107 0.66 6.98 -13.84
CA ALA A 107 0.53 7.04 -15.29
C ALA A 107 -0.67 6.24 -15.82
N TYR A 108 -1.86 6.48 -15.24
CA TYR A 108 -3.13 5.86 -15.63
C TYR A 108 -4.17 6.93 -15.98
N PRO A 109 -5.15 6.61 -16.83
CA PRO A 109 -6.28 7.50 -17.09
C PRO A 109 -7.10 7.77 -15.82
N ASP A 110 -7.88 8.84 -15.85
CA ASP A 110 -8.86 9.12 -14.80
C ASP A 110 -9.87 7.97 -14.68
N ALA A 111 -10.23 7.64 -13.43
CA ALA A 111 -11.19 6.57 -13.13
C ALA A 111 -10.80 5.18 -13.71
N ALA A 112 -9.49 4.90 -13.80
CA ALA A 112 -8.98 3.62 -14.29
C ALA A 112 -9.30 2.44 -13.37
N PHE A 113 -9.46 2.69 -12.07
CA PHE A 113 -9.64 1.67 -11.03
C PHE A 113 -10.94 1.87 -10.24
N ASP A 114 -11.47 0.77 -9.73
CA ASP A 114 -12.67 0.76 -8.90
C ASP A 114 -12.32 0.59 -7.41
N THR A 115 -11.15 0.00 -7.12
CA THR A 115 -10.59 -0.13 -5.76
C THR A 115 -9.08 0.15 -5.78
N VAL A 116 -8.59 0.87 -4.77
CA VAL A 116 -7.16 1.04 -4.48
C VAL A 116 -6.86 0.43 -3.11
N LEU A 117 -5.81 -0.36 -3.05
CA LEU A 117 -5.25 -0.95 -1.82
C LEU A 117 -3.90 -0.31 -1.53
N ASP A 118 -3.65 0.01 -0.26
CA ASP A 118 -2.39 0.57 0.23
C ASP A 118 -1.96 -0.16 1.49
N SER A 119 -0.84 -0.84 1.41
CA SER A 119 -0.22 -1.53 2.52
C SER A 119 1.07 -0.81 2.93
N GLY A 120 0.93 0.36 3.59
CA GLY A 120 2.08 1.06 4.15
C GLY A 120 2.79 2.03 3.20
N VAL A 121 2.11 2.59 2.22
CA VAL A 121 2.68 3.64 1.35
C VAL A 121 2.40 5.04 1.90
N PHE A 122 1.17 5.32 2.31
CA PHE A 122 0.78 6.65 2.82
C PHE A 122 1.68 7.13 3.97
N HIS A 123 2.15 6.24 4.84
CA HIS A 123 2.95 6.61 6.01
C HIS A 123 4.43 6.88 5.70
N VAL A 124 4.91 6.62 4.48
CA VAL A 124 6.29 6.97 4.09
C VAL A 124 6.44 8.42 3.65
N PHE A 125 5.33 9.06 3.26
CA PHE A 125 5.32 10.40 2.71
C PHE A 125 5.29 11.51 3.77
N ASP A 126 5.91 12.67 3.44
CA ASP A 126 5.71 13.90 4.19
C ASP A 126 4.35 14.55 3.86
N ASP A 127 4.06 15.69 4.50
CA ASP A 127 2.74 16.33 4.36
C ASP A 127 2.46 16.83 2.93
N GLY A 128 3.49 17.34 2.24
CA GLY A 128 3.38 17.80 0.85
C GLY A 128 3.21 16.64 -0.13
N GLU A 129 3.98 15.58 0.08
CA GLU A 129 3.88 14.35 -0.71
C GLU A 129 2.55 13.65 -0.50
N ARG A 130 2.02 13.62 0.74
CA ARG A 130 0.69 13.05 1.02
C ARG A 130 -0.42 13.74 0.24
N THR A 131 -0.35 15.07 0.10
CA THR A 131 -1.31 15.80 -0.72
C THR A 131 -1.26 15.33 -2.17
N ARG A 132 -0.08 15.27 -2.77
CA ARG A 132 0.12 14.77 -4.15
C ARG A 132 -0.33 13.31 -4.30
N PHE A 133 -0.01 12.48 -3.32
CA PHE A 133 -0.41 11.07 -3.30
C PHE A 133 -1.93 10.91 -3.29
N VAL A 134 -2.63 11.64 -2.41
CA VAL A 134 -4.09 11.61 -2.32
C VAL A 134 -4.73 12.12 -3.62
N GLU A 135 -4.19 13.20 -4.23
CA GLU A 135 -4.63 13.70 -5.54
C GLU A 135 -4.41 12.66 -6.65
N SER A 136 -3.26 11.98 -6.65
CA SER A 136 -2.92 10.94 -7.62
C SER A 136 -3.90 9.75 -7.53
N ILE A 137 -4.19 9.26 -6.32
CA ILE A 137 -5.19 8.20 -6.10
C ILE A 137 -6.59 8.70 -6.46
N HIS A 138 -6.97 9.90 -6.03
CA HIS A 138 -8.29 10.45 -6.32
C HIS A 138 -8.55 10.48 -7.83
N ARG A 139 -7.57 10.88 -8.62
CA ARG A 139 -7.69 10.95 -10.08
C ARG A 139 -7.95 9.59 -10.71
N VAL A 140 -7.18 8.57 -10.33
CA VAL A 140 -7.25 7.24 -10.97
C VAL A 140 -8.36 6.34 -10.43
N LEU A 141 -8.91 6.62 -9.25
CA LEU A 141 -10.02 5.88 -8.66
C LEU A 141 -11.34 6.38 -9.26
N ALA A 142 -12.26 5.51 -9.60
CA ALA A 142 -13.56 5.87 -10.12
C ALA A 142 -14.43 6.58 -9.06
N PRO A 143 -15.34 7.48 -9.43
CA PRO A 143 -16.35 8.00 -8.49
C PRO A 143 -17.14 6.86 -7.83
N GLY A 144 -17.28 6.90 -6.50
CA GLY A 144 -17.83 5.82 -5.70
C GLY A 144 -16.87 4.66 -5.44
N GLY A 145 -15.67 4.67 -6.03
CA GLY A 145 -14.60 3.70 -5.78
C GLY A 145 -14.05 3.81 -4.36
N ARG A 146 -13.43 2.72 -3.88
CA ARG A 146 -12.92 2.62 -2.52
C ARG A 146 -11.40 2.63 -2.48
N TYR A 147 -10.87 3.37 -1.54
CA TYR A 147 -9.46 3.31 -1.13
C TYR A 147 -9.36 2.67 0.25
N HIS A 148 -8.65 1.55 0.34
CA HIS A 148 -8.39 0.83 1.58
C HIS A 148 -6.93 1.01 1.97
N LEU A 149 -6.70 1.48 3.17
CA LEU A 149 -5.42 1.88 3.72
C LEU A 149 -5.08 1.07 4.95
N LEU A 150 -3.83 0.60 5.06
CA LEU A 150 -3.26 0.02 6.27
C LEU A 150 -1.94 0.71 6.59
N VAL A 151 -1.87 1.46 7.69
CA VAL A 151 -0.71 2.27 8.10
C VAL A 151 -0.42 2.17 9.58
N PHE A 152 0.83 2.40 9.99
CA PHE A 152 1.19 2.48 11.40
C PHE A 152 0.42 3.60 12.10
N SER A 153 -0.24 3.27 13.21
CA SER A 153 -1.00 4.23 14.01
C SER A 153 -0.11 4.92 15.04
N ASP A 154 -0.58 6.04 15.57
CA ASP A 154 0.01 6.75 16.70
C ASP A 154 -0.02 5.96 18.02
N SER A 155 -0.78 4.87 18.07
CA SER A 155 -0.73 3.90 19.18
C SER A 155 0.49 2.98 19.14
N GLN A 156 1.24 2.92 18.02
CA GLN A 156 2.47 2.12 17.93
C GLN A 156 3.58 2.76 18.78
N PRO A 157 4.07 2.07 19.81
CA PRO A 157 5.14 2.60 20.67
C PRO A 157 6.50 2.58 19.98
N GLY A 158 7.44 3.35 20.55
CA GLY A 158 8.81 3.45 20.04
C GLY A 158 8.94 4.40 18.87
N ILE A 159 10.19 4.54 18.38
CA ILE A 159 10.57 5.49 17.32
C ILE A 159 11.05 4.81 16.04
N TRP A 160 11.03 3.48 15.99
CA TRP A 160 11.47 2.69 14.83
C TRP A 160 10.39 2.61 13.73
N GLY A 161 10.82 2.46 12.49
CA GLY A 161 9.95 2.29 11.34
C GLY A 161 9.34 3.62 10.83
N PRO A 162 8.30 3.56 10.01
CA PRO A 162 7.73 4.74 9.35
C PRO A 162 7.03 5.68 10.33
N ARG A 163 6.73 6.89 9.84
CA ARG A 163 5.94 7.89 10.56
C ARG A 163 4.63 7.29 11.08
N ARG A 164 4.28 7.60 12.33
CA ARG A 164 2.99 7.27 12.93
C ARG A 164 1.92 8.20 12.36
N VAL A 165 0.80 7.61 11.95
CA VAL A 165 -0.33 8.37 11.43
C VAL A 165 -1.36 8.52 12.53
N ARG A 166 -1.72 9.76 12.86
CA ARG A 166 -2.82 10.05 13.78
C ARG A 166 -4.15 10.04 13.03
N ARG A 167 -5.22 9.84 13.80
CA ARG A 167 -6.58 9.84 13.24
C ARG A 167 -6.91 11.18 12.57
N ASP A 168 -6.59 12.31 13.19
CA ASP A 168 -6.84 13.64 12.65
C ASP A 168 -6.06 13.96 11.38
N GLU A 169 -4.89 13.32 11.17
CA GLU A 169 -4.16 13.42 9.90
C GLU A 169 -4.90 12.73 8.76
N LEU A 170 -5.59 11.60 9.02
CA LEU A 170 -6.47 10.96 8.03
C LEU A 170 -7.68 11.84 7.74
N ASP A 171 -8.32 12.37 8.77
CA ASP A 171 -9.48 13.25 8.62
C ASP A 171 -9.14 14.50 7.78
N ALA A 172 -7.93 15.06 7.96
CA ALA A 172 -7.45 16.21 7.20
C ALA A 172 -7.05 15.85 5.75
N ALA A 173 -6.35 14.73 5.55
CA ALA A 173 -5.88 14.31 4.22
C ALA A 173 -7.03 13.93 3.28
N PHE A 174 -8.15 13.44 3.83
CA PHE A 174 -9.33 12.99 3.08
C PHE A 174 -10.56 13.86 3.34
N ALA A 175 -10.38 15.16 3.60
CA ALA A 175 -11.47 16.11 3.83
C ALA A 175 -12.24 16.46 2.55
N ASP A 176 -11.51 16.68 1.45
CA ASP A 176 -12.07 17.18 0.20
C ASP A 176 -12.13 16.09 -0.87
N GLY A 177 -13.31 15.85 -1.44
CA GLY A 177 -13.52 14.84 -2.48
C GLY A 177 -13.62 13.40 -1.97
N TRP A 178 -13.60 13.18 -0.65
CA TRP A 178 -13.69 11.86 -0.04
C TRP A 178 -14.76 11.79 1.05
N ARG A 179 -15.23 10.58 1.31
CA ARG A 179 -15.99 10.22 2.50
C ARG A 179 -15.29 9.09 3.22
N ILE A 180 -14.85 9.33 4.43
CA ILE A 180 -14.27 8.29 5.29
C ILE A 180 -15.43 7.39 5.76
N GLU A 181 -15.40 6.11 5.39
CA GLU A 181 -16.40 5.11 5.84
C GLU A 181 -16.00 4.50 7.18
N THR A 182 -14.75 4.07 7.32
CA THR A 182 -14.23 3.47 8.55
C THR A 182 -12.80 3.90 8.81
N VAL A 183 -12.43 4.00 10.09
CA VAL A 183 -11.03 3.97 10.58
C VAL A 183 -11.03 3.14 11.85
N GLU A 184 -10.38 2.00 11.82
CA GLU A 184 -10.40 0.98 12.85
C GLU A 184 -8.99 0.63 13.31
N PRO A 185 -8.77 0.34 14.60
CA PRO A 185 -7.53 -0.27 15.06
C PRO A 185 -7.28 -1.61 14.34
N ALA A 186 -6.06 -1.80 13.89
CA ALA A 186 -5.63 -3.00 13.21
C ALA A 186 -4.18 -3.34 13.58
N THR A 187 -3.65 -4.40 12.98
CA THR A 187 -2.24 -4.76 13.09
C THR A 187 -1.58 -4.75 11.72
N PHE A 188 -0.35 -4.29 11.68
CA PHE A 188 0.54 -4.39 10.53
C PHE A 188 1.61 -5.42 10.85
N GLU A 189 1.68 -6.50 10.09
CA GLU A 189 2.69 -7.54 10.31
C GLU A 189 4.03 -7.17 9.68
N ILE A 190 5.09 -7.48 10.40
CA ILE A 190 6.48 -7.25 9.98
C ILE A 190 7.32 -8.47 10.36
N ASN A 191 8.46 -8.66 9.71
CA ASN A 191 9.35 -9.80 9.98
C ASN A 191 10.42 -9.55 11.06
N ILE A 192 10.28 -8.45 11.85
CA ILE A 192 11.18 -8.01 12.92
C ILE A 192 10.40 -7.61 14.17
N PHE A 193 11.11 -7.33 15.28
CA PHE A 193 10.58 -6.74 16.53
C PHE A 193 9.28 -7.39 17.07
N GLY A 194 9.17 -8.70 17.01
CA GLY A 194 7.99 -9.42 17.51
C GLY A 194 6.86 -9.60 16.48
N GLY A 195 7.08 -9.14 15.25
CA GLY A 195 6.24 -9.49 14.11
C GLY A 195 4.98 -8.65 13.90
N VAL A 196 4.68 -7.68 14.78
CA VAL A 196 3.42 -6.90 14.71
C VAL A 196 3.63 -5.47 15.16
N ALA A 197 3.04 -4.53 14.43
CA ALA A 197 2.90 -3.12 14.80
C ALA A 197 1.42 -2.72 14.91
N GLN A 198 1.11 -1.75 15.79
CA GLN A 198 -0.22 -1.15 15.88
C GLN A 198 -0.50 -0.30 14.64
N ALA A 199 -1.67 -0.47 14.04
CA ALA A 199 -2.03 0.16 12.78
C ALA A 199 -3.45 0.74 12.80
N TRP A 200 -3.71 1.63 11.83
CA TRP A 200 -5.04 1.96 11.35
C TRP A 200 -5.33 1.19 10.07
N ARG A 201 -6.51 0.55 10.02
CA ARG A 201 -7.16 0.13 8.77
C ARG A 201 -8.27 1.13 8.48
N ALA A 202 -8.21 1.78 7.33
CA ALA A 202 -9.19 2.78 6.96
C ALA A 202 -9.77 2.51 5.57
N THR A 203 -11.02 2.89 5.38
CA THR A 203 -11.70 2.85 4.09
C THR A 203 -12.27 4.23 3.78
N MET A 204 -11.89 4.76 2.63
CA MET A 204 -12.39 6.00 2.07
C MET A 204 -13.09 5.73 0.74
N VAL A 205 -14.15 6.49 0.45
CA VAL A 205 -14.88 6.47 -0.82
C VAL A 205 -14.65 7.78 -1.54
N ARG A 206 -14.25 7.71 -2.81
CA ARG A 206 -14.18 8.88 -3.67
C ARG A 206 -15.58 9.41 -3.94
N LEU A 207 -15.79 10.68 -3.65
CA LEU A 207 -17.03 11.40 -4.01
C LEU A 207 -17.03 11.75 -5.51
N ALA A 208 -18.21 12.11 -6.03
CA ALA A 208 -18.39 12.48 -7.42
C ALA A 208 -17.77 13.84 -7.75
#